data_4044d3bc491b5afe7c20beb81fbee955
#
_entry.id   4044d3bc491b5afe7c20beb81fbee955
#
_cell.length_a   1.000
_cell.length_b   1.000
_cell.length_c   1.000
_cell.angle_alpha   90.00
_cell.angle_beta   90.00
_cell.angle_gamma   90.00
#
_symmetry.space_group_name_H-M   'P 1'
#
loop_
_entity.id
_entity.type
_entity.pdbx_description
1 polymer ?
#
loop_
_entity_poly.entity_id
_entity_poly.type
_entity_poly.pdbx_seq_one_letter_code
_entity_poly.pdbx_strand_id
1 'polypeptide(L)'
;MVAINPRLPPESVVASMRGCSRIMAESLHGAICADTMGIPWAASVLAHRFNAFKWRDWLATINRPYAPFVTDRALVRAMTPTKALANRLARSVGYLKHTRHPYLRPITAASAEDASRVAQALHKFSQNELNFACSAPSMLSEQREKMLGCCASFARDYGLHFAR
;
A
#
# COMPACT_ATOMS: atom_id res chain seq x y z
N MET A 1 5.18 -3.61 -17.92
CA MET A 1 5.02 -3.09 -16.55
C MET A 1 5.78 -1.78 -16.43
N VAL A 2 5.13 -0.73 -15.90
CA VAL A 2 5.72 0.62 -15.75
C VAL A 2 5.75 0.96 -14.26
N ALA A 3 6.85 1.57 -13.78
CA ALA A 3 6.94 2.04 -12.41
C ALA A 3 6.43 3.48 -12.32
N ILE A 4 5.47 3.72 -11.41
CA ILE A 4 4.96 5.06 -11.13
C ILE A 4 5.77 5.65 -9.98
N ASN A 5 6.45 6.78 -10.23
CA ASN A 5 7.24 7.46 -9.20
C ASN A 5 6.31 8.30 -8.30
N PRO A 6 6.16 7.96 -6.99
CA PRO A 6 5.26 8.68 -6.09
C PRO A 6 5.77 10.07 -5.66
N ARG A 7 6.96 10.47 -6.11
CA ARG A 7 7.54 11.80 -5.82
C ARG A 7 7.21 12.85 -6.88
N LEU A 8 6.56 12.45 -7.96
CA LEU A 8 6.03 13.38 -8.96
C LEU A 8 4.88 14.20 -8.39
N PRO A 9 4.53 15.34 -9.02
CA PRO A 9 3.32 16.07 -8.68
C PRO A 9 2.08 15.16 -8.68
N PRO A 10 1.13 15.33 -7.75
CA PRO A 10 -0.04 14.45 -7.62
C PRO A 10 -0.80 14.23 -8.92
N GLU A 11 -0.95 15.28 -9.74
CA GLU A 11 -1.65 15.24 -11.03
C GLU A 11 -0.95 14.28 -12.00
N SER A 12 0.39 14.30 -12.03
CA SER A 12 1.20 13.40 -12.86
C SER A 12 1.10 11.95 -12.41
N VAL A 13 1.06 11.72 -11.10
CA VAL A 13 0.85 10.37 -10.54
C VAL A 13 -0.53 9.85 -10.92
N VAL A 14 -1.59 10.66 -10.74
CA VAL A 14 -2.96 10.29 -11.09
C VAL A 14 -3.10 10.04 -12.60
N ALA A 15 -2.52 10.89 -13.44
CA ALA A 15 -2.52 10.69 -14.89
C ALA A 15 -1.83 9.37 -15.29
N SER A 16 -0.69 9.06 -14.67
CA SER A 16 0.03 7.79 -14.89
C SER A 16 -0.79 6.58 -14.45
N MET A 17 -1.50 6.69 -13.32
CA MET A 17 -2.38 5.62 -12.83
C MET A 17 -3.55 5.37 -13.78
N ARG A 18 -4.20 6.42 -14.29
CA ARG A 18 -5.31 6.32 -15.26
C ARG A 18 -4.92 5.61 -16.56
N GLY A 19 -3.67 5.67 -16.95
CA GLY A 19 -3.14 4.96 -18.12
C GLY A 19 -2.88 3.46 -17.88
N CYS A 20 -3.09 2.94 -16.66
CA CYS A 20 -2.84 1.55 -16.32
C CYS A 20 -4.12 0.72 -16.38
N SER A 21 -4.04 -0.49 -16.97
CA SER A 21 -5.13 -1.48 -16.93
C SER A 21 -5.27 -2.14 -15.54
N ARG A 22 -4.19 -2.17 -14.77
CA ARG A 22 -4.13 -2.72 -13.40
C ARG A 22 -2.92 -2.17 -12.66
N ILE A 23 -2.98 -2.13 -11.32
CA ILE A 23 -1.95 -1.54 -10.48
C ILE A 23 -1.49 -2.52 -9.41
N MET A 24 -0.17 -2.70 -9.27
CA MET A 24 0.44 -3.32 -8.10
C MET A 24 0.87 -2.21 -7.14
N ALA A 25 0.28 -2.18 -5.94
CA ALA A 25 0.49 -1.12 -4.97
C ALA A 25 1.26 -1.63 -3.73
N GLU A 26 2.43 -1.06 -3.46
CA GLU A 26 3.11 -1.21 -2.18
C GLU A 26 2.62 -0.15 -1.17
N SER A 27 2.15 0.98 -1.67
CA SER A 27 1.57 2.07 -0.88
C SER A 27 0.07 1.88 -0.71
N LEU A 28 -0.41 1.97 0.54
CA LEU A 28 -1.84 1.95 0.84
C LEU A 28 -2.60 3.05 0.10
N HIS A 29 -2.05 4.28 0.07
CA HIS A 29 -2.69 5.39 -0.66
C HIS A 29 -2.76 5.11 -2.17
N GLY A 30 -1.75 4.47 -2.75
CA GLY A 30 -1.79 4.04 -4.15
C GLY A 30 -2.90 3.04 -4.42
N ALA A 31 -3.13 2.09 -3.51
CA ALA A 31 -4.24 1.15 -3.61
C ALA A 31 -5.60 1.83 -3.48
N ILE A 32 -5.75 2.75 -2.50
CA ILE A 32 -6.98 3.54 -2.31
C ILE A 32 -7.29 4.35 -3.57
N CYS A 33 -6.29 5.04 -4.13
CA CYS A 33 -6.48 5.80 -5.37
C CYS A 33 -6.88 4.90 -6.54
N ALA A 34 -6.23 3.75 -6.73
CA ALA A 34 -6.59 2.79 -7.77
C ALA A 34 -8.03 2.31 -7.61
N ASP A 35 -8.41 1.93 -6.39
CA ASP A 35 -9.76 1.45 -6.05
C ASP A 35 -10.83 2.52 -6.35
N THR A 36 -10.58 3.76 -5.92
CA THR A 36 -11.47 4.91 -6.17
C THR A 36 -11.63 5.22 -7.66
N MET A 37 -10.60 4.97 -8.46
CA MET A 37 -10.64 5.14 -9.91
C MET A 37 -11.26 3.94 -10.65
N GLY A 38 -11.65 2.87 -9.95
CA GLY A 38 -12.14 1.63 -10.54
C GLY A 38 -11.05 0.85 -11.28
N ILE A 39 -9.77 1.08 -11.00
CA ILE A 39 -8.65 0.38 -11.61
C ILE A 39 -8.35 -0.87 -10.77
N PRO A 40 -8.42 -2.09 -11.34
CA PRO A 40 -8.10 -3.31 -10.62
C PRO A 40 -6.69 -3.26 -10.02
N TRP A 41 -6.56 -3.63 -8.74
CA TRP A 41 -5.30 -3.50 -8.04
C TRP A 41 -5.01 -4.72 -7.16
N ALA A 42 -3.72 -4.93 -6.89
CA ALA A 42 -3.22 -5.91 -5.93
C ALA A 42 -2.22 -5.26 -4.98
N ALA A 43 -2.26 -5.66 -3.71
CA ALA A 43 -1.25 -5.25 -2.74
C ALA A 43 0.06 -5.99 -3.01
N SER A 44 1.20 -5.31 -2.86
CA SER A 44 2.53 -5.92 -2.92
C SER A 44 3.38 -5.52 -1.73
N VAL A 45 4.19 -6.44 -1.23
CA VAL A 45 5.10 -6.22 -0.10
C VAL A 45 6.52 -6.51 -0.58
N LEU A 46 7.26 -5.45 -0.87
CA LEU A 46 8.63 -5.51 -1.37
C LEU A 46 9.64 -5.07 -0.31
N ALA A 47 9.20 -4.32 0.71
CA ALA A 47 10.05 -3.81 1.78
C ALA A 47 9.74 -4.49 3.13
N HIS A 48 10.78 -4.73 3.91
CA HIS A 48 10.62 -5.32 5.25
C HIS A 48 9.92 -4.40 6.26
N ARG A 49 9.84 -3.10 5.96
CA ARG A 49 9.09 -2.11 6.74
C ARG A 49 7.74 -1.87 6.10
N PHE A 50 6.84 -2.78 6.34
CA PHE A 50 5.49 -2.71 5.82
C PHE A 50 4.49 -2.73 6.99
N ASN A 51 3.57 -1.78 7.03
CA ASN A 51 2.56 -1.72 8.07
C ASN A 51 1.30 -2.48 7.65
N ALA A 52 1.31 -3.80 7.90
CA ALA A 52 0.20 -4.67 7.58
C ALA A 52 -1.10 -4.31 8.33
N PHE A 53 -1.01 -3.67 9.51
CA PHE A 53 -2.18 -3.25 10.27
C PHE A 53 -3.03 -2.24 9.47
N LYS A 54 -2.42 -1.19 8.92
CA LYS A 54 -3.13 -0.18 8.13
C LYS A 54 -3.84 -0.77 6.91
N TRP A 55 -3.23 -1.78 6.28
CA TRP A 55 -3.84 -2.47 5.16
C TRP A 55 -5.04 -3.32 5.58
N ARG A 56 -4.91 -4.08 6.65
CA ARG A 56 -6.01 -4.91 7.17
C ARG A 56 -7.17 -4.06 7.64
N ASP A 57 -6.89 -2.95 8.32
CA ASP A 57 -7.89 -2.00 8.79
C ASP A 57 -8.69 -1.43 7.61
N TRP A 58 -8.01 -0.89 6.60
CA TRP A 58 -8.70 -0.36 5.42
C TRP A 58 -9.44 -1.46 4.63
N LEU A 59 -8.82 -2.61 4.40
CA LEU A 59 -9.45 -3.72 3.68
C LEU A 59 -10.71 -4.23 4.37
N ALA A 60 -10.75 -4.20 5.70
CA ALA A 60 -11.95 -4.53 6.46
C ALA A 60 -13.11 -3.57 6.14
N THR A 61 -12.82 -2.28 5.90
CA THR A 61 -13.87 -1.28 5.56
C THR A 61 -14.52 -1.56 4.19
N ILE A 62 -13.79 -2.20 3.27
CA ILE A 62 -14.26 -2.54 1.92
C ILE A 62 -14.52 -4.06 1.77
N ASN A 63 -14.60 -4.78 2.89
CA ASN A 63 -14.87 -6.21 2.97
C ASN A 63 -13.97 -7.06 2.03
N ARG A 64 -12.67 -6.75 2.00
CA ARG A 64 -11.68 -7.50 1.22
C ARG A 64 -10.66 -8.21 2.10
N PRO A 65 -10.26 -9.45 1.76
CA PRO A 65 -9.21 -10.15 2.48
C PRO A 65 -7.85 -9.52 2.22
N TYR A 66 -6.98 -9.55 3.24
CA TYR A 66 -5.60 -9.14 3.08
C TYR A 66 -4.78 -10.29 2.48
N ALA A 67 -4.57 -10.28 1.18
CA ALA A 67 -3.81 -11.26 0.42
C ALA A 67 -2.76 -10.55 -0.48
N PRO A 68 -1.68 -9.99 0.10
CA PRO A 68 -0.68 -9.29 -0.69
C PRO A 68 0.22 -10.28 -1.44
N PHE A 69 0.72 -9.84 -2.60
CA PHE A 69 1.89 -10.45 -3.19
C PHE A 69 3.12 -10.20 -2.30
N VAL A 70 3.81 -11.24 -1.90
CA VAL A 70 5.01 -11.18 -1.04
C VAL A 70 6.17 -11.83 -1.76
N THR A 71 7.32 -11.17 -1.82
CA THR A 71 8.56 -11.75 -2.35
C THR A 71 9.31 -12.51 -1.27
N ASP A 72 10.16 -13.46 -1.65
CA ASP A 72 11.02 -14.19 -0.70
C ASP A 72 11.97 -13.28 0.06
N ARG A 73 12.33 -12.16 -0.56
CA ARG A 73 13.31 -11.21 -0.03
C ARG A 73 12.82 -9.78 -0.21
N ALA A 74 12.97 -8.98 0.85
CA ALA A 74 12.75 -7.56 0.74
C ALA A 74 13.89 -6.90 -0.03
N LEU A 75 13.55 -6.08 -1.01
CA LEU A 75 14.50 -5.15 -1.63
C LEU A 75 14.79 -4.04 -0.61
N VAL A 76 15.92 -4.12 0.07
CA VAL A 76 16.34 -3.11 1.05
C VAL A 76 17.39 -2.23 0.41
N ARG A 77 17.14 -0.93 0.38
CA ARG A 77 18.20 0.04 0.07
C ARG A 77 19.29 -0.09 1.14
N ALA A 78 20.56 -0.15 0.72
CA ALA A 78 21.70 -0.18 1.63
C ALA A 78 21.56 0.93 2.68
N MET A 79 21.53 0.54 3.94
CA MET A 79 21.43 1.50 5.04
C MET A 79 22.83 2.02 5.38
N THR A 80 22.94 3.32 5.58
CA THR A 80 24.17 3.89 6.17
C THR A 80 24.41 3.26 7.55
N PRO A 81 25.67 3.10 7.98
CA PRO A 81 26.00 2.52 9.29
C PRO A 81 25.26 3.20 10.45
N THR A 82 25.10 4.51 10.40
CA THR A 82 24.35 5.29 11.40
C THR A 82 22.88 4.92 11.46
N LYS A 83 22.23 4.73 10.31
CA LYS A 83 20.83 4.27 10.27
C LYS A 83 20.69 2.82 10.71
N ALA A 84 21.69 1.98 10.45
CA ALA A 84 21.70 0.60 10.91
C ALA A 84 21.77 0.53 12.45
N LEU A 85 22.63 1.35 13.07
CA LEU A 85 22.75 1.48 14.52
C LEU A 85 21.47 2.03 15.17
N ALA A 86 20.91 3.12 14.64
CA ALA A 86 19.65 3.70 15.11
C ALA A 86 18.49 2.70 15.03
N ASN A 87 18.40 1.91 13.95
CA ASN A 87 17.41 0.85 13.82
C ASN A 87 17.63 -0.33 14.77
N ARG A 88 18.88 -0.62 15.14
CA ARG A 88 19.20 -1.65 16.13
C ARG A 88 18.75 -1.23 17.52
N LEU A 89 19.01 0.02 17.92
CA LEU A 89 18.55 0.61 19.17
C LEU A 89 17.01 0.70 19.22
N ALA A 90 16.37 1.18 18.18
CA ALA A 90 14.91 1.26 18.09
C ALA A 90 14.21 -0.13 18.15
N ARG A 91 14.91 -1.20 17.78
CA ARG A 91 14.43 -2.58 17.95
C ARG A 91 14.50 -3.07 19.38
N SER A 92 15.56 -2.73 20.12
CA SER A 92 15.71 -3.12 21.52
C SER A 92 14.63 -2.53 22.41
N VAL A 93 14.08 -1.37 22.02
CA VAL A 93 12.99 -0.66 22.72
C VAL A 93 11.58 -1.12 22.28
N GLY A 94 11.48 -2.10 21.38
CA GLY A 94 10.17 -2.63 20.93
C GLY A 94 9.42 -1.79 19.92
N TYR A 95 9.89 -0.56 19.61
CA TYR A 95 9.24 0.41 18.74
C TYR A 95 9.00 -0.08 17.29
N LEU A 96 9.77 -1.06 16.80
CA LEU A 96 9.68 -1.55 15.42
C LEU A 96 9.00 -2.93 15.28
N LYS A 97 8.48 -3.52 16.35
CA LYS A 97 7.89 -4.88 16.28
C LYS A 97 6.67 -4.96 15.37
N HIS A 98 5.89 -3.89 15.26
CA HIS A 98 4.62 -3.87 14.50
C HIS A 98 4.75 -3.48 13.03
N THR A 99 5.95 -3.09 12.57
CA THR A 99 6.14 -2.58 11.20
C THR A 99 6.72 -3.60 10.23
N ARG A 100 6.99 -4.86 10.67
CA ARG A 100 7.58 -5.89 9.83
C ARG A 100 6.52 -6.83 9.28
N HIS A 101 6.58 -7.09 7.99
CA HIS A 101 5.88 -8.22 7.43
C HIS A 101 6.62 -9.52 7.84
N PRO A 102 5.92 -10.51 8.45
CA PRO A 102 6.56 -11.68 9.05
C PRO A 102 7.30 -12.58 8.04
N TYR A 103 6.93 -12.49 6.77
CA TYR A 103 7.46 -13.35 5.71
C TYR A 103 8.70 -12.78 5.00
N LEU A 104 9.07 -11.51 5.25
CA LEU A 104 10.20 -10.91 4.56
C LEU A 104 11.48 -11.07 5.36
N ARG A 105 12.49 -11.67 4.74
CA ARG A 105 13.86 -11.70 5.25
C ARG A 105 14.57 -10.38 4.89
N PRO A 106 15.10 -9.63 5.86
CA PRO A 106 15.84 -8.40 5.57
C PRO A 106 17.13 -8.76 4.81
N ILE A 107 17.39 -8.04 3.73
CA ILE A 107 18.66 -8.08 3.00
C ILE A 107 19.43 -6.82 3.35
N THR A 108 20.71 -6.94 3.63
CA THR A 108 21.59 -5.79 3.95
C THR A 108 21.88 -4.92 2.74
N ALA A 109 21.95 -5.53 1.56
CA ALA A 109 22.00 -4.86 0.25
C ALA A 109 21.31 -5.76 -0.76
N ALA A 110 20.46 -5.19 -1.63
CA ALA A 110 19.89 -5.92 -2.75
C ALA A 110 20.92 -5.98 -3.88
N SER A 111 21.22 -7.17 -4.37
CA SER A 111 22.04 -7.38 -5.57
C SER A 111 21.21 -7.13 -6.84
N ALA A 112 21.86 -6.96 -7.99
CA ALA A 112 21.18 -6.90 -9.28
C ALA A 112 20.39 -8.18 -9.56
N GLU A 113 20.90 -9.33 -9.09
CA GLU A 113 20.22 -10.62 -9.20
C GLU A 113 18.95 -10.69 -8.34
N ASP A 114 18.99 -10.17 -7.11
CA ASP A 114 17.79 -10.05 -6.25
C ASP A 114 16.74 -9.17 -6.92
N ALA A 115 17.14 -8.03 -7.48
CA ALA A 115 16.23 -7.13 -8.22
C ALA A 115 15.61 -7.83 -9.45
N SER A 116 16.42 -8.58 -10.22
CA SER A 116 15.92 -9.32 -11.37
C SER A 116 14.93 -10.41 -10.97
N ARG A 117 15.23 -11.18 -9.92
CA ARG A 117 14.29 -12.19 -9.39
C ARG A 117 12.96 -11.61 -8.95
N VAL A 118 13.00 -10.48 -8.22
CA VAL A 118 11.78 -9.80 -7.80
C VAL A 118 11.01 -9.26 -9.00
N ALA A 119 11.69 -8.66 -9.99
CA ALA A 119 11.04 -8.17 -11.20
C ALA A 119 10.35 -9.30 -11.99
N GLN A 120 11.00 -10.46 -12.11
CA GLN A 120 10.42 -11.65 -12.76
C GLN A 120 9.19 -12.16 -11.97
N ALA A 121 9.29 -12.25 -10.65
CA ALA A 121 8.18 -12.68 -9.81
C ALA A 121 6.97 -11.73 -9.91
N LEU A 122 7.22 -10.41 -9.89
CA LEU A 122 6.20 -9.38 -10.11
C LEU A 122 5.58 -9.50 -11.51
N HIS A 123 6.40 -9.70 -12.54
CA HIS A 123 5.91 -9.88 -13.88
C HIS A 123 5.01 -11.11 -14.00
N LYS A 124 5.45 -12.26 -13.49
CA LYS A 124 4.64 -13.49 -13.46
C LYS A 124 3.31 -13.30 -12.72
N PHE A 125 3.35 -12.65 -11.54
CA PHE A 125 2.13 -12.34 -10.79
C PHE A 125 1.18 -11.45 -11.58
N SER A 126 1.70 -10.46 -12.30
CA SER A 126 0.91 -9.50 -13.07
C SER A 126 0.24 -10.09 -14.30
N GLN A 127 0.65 -11.28 -14.77
CA GLN A 127 0.01 -11.96 -15.89
C GLN A 127 -1.34 -12.59 -15.52
N ASN A 128 -1.57 -12.89 -14.24
CA ASN A 128 -2.84 -13.46 -13.80
C ASN A 128 -3.80 -12.34 -13.37
N GLU A 129 -4.84 -12.11 -14.16
CA GLU A 129 -5.86 -11.08 -13.92
C GLU A 129 -6.64 -11.31 -12.63
N LEU A 130 -6.84 -12.56 -12.23
CA LEU A 130 -7.53 -12.95 -11.00
C LEU A 130 -6.84 -12.43 -9.73
N ASN A 131 -5.57 -12.04 -9.82
CA ASN A 131 -4.84 -11.43 -8.71
C ASN A 131 -5.27 -9.98 -8.45
N PHE A 132 -6.01 -9.37 -9.38
CA PHE A 132 -6.38 -7.96 -9.33
C PHE A 132 -7.90 -7.83 -9.20
N ALA A 133 -8.32 -6.93 -8.34
CA ALA A 133 -9.72 -6.60 -8.19
C ALA A 133 -9.86 -5.14 -7.72
N CYS A 134 -11.03 -4.56 -7.92
CA CYS A 134 -11.43 -3.30 -7.29
C CYS A 134 -12.74 -3.50 -6.51
N SER A 135 -13.04 -2.59 -5.61
CA SER A 135 -14.28 -2.59 -4.86
C SER A 135 -15.47 -2.32 -5.78
N ALA A 136 -16.62 -2.90 -5.46
CA ALA A 136 -17.85 -2.56 -6.17
C ALA A 136 -18.20 -1.09 -5.96
N PRO A 137 -18.64 -0.35 -7.00
CA PRO A 137 -19.01 1.06 -6.87
C PRO A 137 -20.07 1.32 -5.79
N SER A 138 -21.00 0.36 -5.59
CA SER A 138 -22.01 0.43 -4.53
C SER A 138 -21.40 0.44 -3.13
N MET A 139 -20.33 -0.35 -2.90
CA MET A 139 -19.64 -0.39 -1.62
C MET A 139 -18.92 0.93 -1.33
N LEU A 140 -18.26 1.53 -2.32
CA LEU A 140 -17.61 2.83 -2.16
C LEU A 140 -18.63 3.93 -1.86
N SER A 141 -19.80 3.90 -2.49
CA SER A 141 -20.91 4.82 -2.22
C SER A 141 -21.43 4.65 -0.80
N GLU A 142 -21.64 3.42 -0.34
CA GLU A 142 -22.08 3.13 1.03
C GLU A 142 -21.08 3.62 2.08
N GLN A 143 -19.79 3.40 1.87
CA GLN A 143 -18.74 3.91 2.78
C GLN A 143 -18.69 5.43 2.81
N ARG A 144 -18.85 6.07 1.65
CA ARG A 144 -18.96 7.53 1.56
C ARG A 144 -20.14 8.05 2.37
N GLU A 145 -21.31 7.48 2.24
CA GLU A 145 -22.52 7.88 2.95
C GLU A 145 -22.36 7.70 4.47
N LYS A 146 -21.78 6.59 4.91
CA LYS A 146 -21.44 6.36 6.32
C LYS A 146 -20.51 7.45 6.86
N MET A 147 -19.44 7.79 6.12
CA MET A 147 -18.50 8.84 6.49
C MET A 147 -19.17 10.20 6.58
N LEU A 148 -19.99 10.56 5.60
CA LEU A 148 -20.74 11.81 5.60
C LEU A 148 -21.70 11.88 6.79
N GLY A 149 -22.36 10.78 7.12
CA GLY A 149 -23.22 10.67 8.30
C GLY A 149 -22.47 10.90 9.61
N CYS A 150 -21.29 10.28 9.76
CA CYS A 150 -20.42 10.50 10.93
C CYS A 150 -19.93 11.94 11.01
N CYS A 151 -19.51 12.55 9.90
CA CYS A 151 -19.10 13.95 9.88
C CYS A 151 -20.24 14.90 10.25
N ALA A 152 -21.45 14.64 9.74
CA ALA A 152 -22.64 15.45 10.07
C ALA A 152 -23.03 15.32 11.55
N SER A 153 -22.94 14.13 12.15
CA SER A 153 -23.16 13.93 13.58
C SER A 153 -22.12 14.71 14.39
N PHE A 154 -20.85 14.51 14.08
CA PHE A 154 -19.75 15.23 14.74
C PHE A 154 -19.94 16.76 14.66
N ALA A 155 -20.29 17.27 13.48
CA ALA A 155 -20.53 18.72 13.32
C ALA A 155 -21.66 19.23 14.23
N ARG A 156 -22.77 18.48 14.34
CA ARG A 156 -23.87 18.83 15.25
C ARG A 156 -23.42 18.82 16.71
N ASP A 157 -22.69 17.80 17.12
CA ASP A 157 -22.25 17.62 18.51
C ASP A 157 -21.28 18.73 18.98
N TYR A 158 -20.52 19.29 18.05
CA TYR A 158 -19.50 20.32 18.32
C TYR A 158 -19.87 21.71 17.75
N GLY A 159 -21.07 21.90 17.23
CA GLY A 159 -21.52 23.19 16.69
C GLY A 159 -20.72 23.66 15.46
N LEU A 160 -20.18 22.76 14.67
CA LEU A 160 -19.37 23.05 13.48
C LEU A 160 -20.25 23.11 12.23
N HIS A 161 -19.95 24.08 11.36
CA HIS A 161 -20.57 24.18 10.04
C HIS A 161 -19.55 23.84 8.96
N PHE A 162 -19.79 22.78 8.20
CA PHE A 162 -18.99 22.49 7.01
C PHE A 162 -19.47 23.40 5.87
N ALA A 163 -18.54 24.14 5.26
CA ALA A 163 -18.80 24.82 3.99
C ALA A 163 -19.12 23.76 2.92
N ARG A 164 -20.20 24.02 2.14
CA ARG A 164 -20.60 23.17 1.02
C ARG A 164 -19.69 23.37 -0.16
#